data_05b5022117255fc6446f01c38f467431
#
_entry.id   05b5022117255fc6446f01c38f467431
#
_cell.length_a   1.000
_cell.length_b   1.000
_cell.length_c   1.000
_cell.angle_alpha   90.00
_cell.angle_beta   90.00
_cell.angle_gamma   90.00
#
_symmetry.space_group_name_H-M   'P 1'
#
loop_
_entity.id
_entity.type
_entity.pdbx_description
1 polymer ?
#
loop_
_entity_poly.entity_id
_entity_poly.type
_entity_poly.pdbx_seq_one_letter_code
_entity_poly.pdbx_strand_id
1 'polypeptide(L)'
;DSNVVSNDKIRVVVEADATFAISSSPEERVIASHRLLSFNDSEICALAKEILTGQTRTIISEMEFEDLLQDRVLLMTKVSENAEKELSKLGLDLINYNIKMIKDMDGITEMLGKKASALATSDAQIAVAEQQRKSDVGVAEANAQRDIAVTEQDKVRQIQVSKTKAVITEETIKAELIQTNATQNKLAEEKRMESESQKAQNLYRIETEKSI
;
A
#
# COMPACT_ATOMS: atom_id res chain seq x y z
N ASP A 1 -30.99 33.98 9.42
CA ASP A 1 -30.29 33.10 10.34
C ASP A 1 -31.29 32.33 11.18
N SER A 2 -31.17 31.04 11.23
CA SER A 2 -32.05 30.15 11.98
C SER A 2 -31.22 29.32 12.96
N ASN A 3 -31.48 29.53 14.28
CA ASN A 3 -30.95 28.65 15.34
C ASN A 3 -31.86 27.44 15.46
N VAL A 4 -31.37 26.28 15.21
CA VAL A 4 -32.14 25.04 15.20
C VAL A 4 -31.37 23.92 15.86
N VAL A 5 -32.09 22.92 16.36
CA VAL A 5 -31.48 21.69 16.90
C VAL A 5 -31.73 20.57 15.93
N SER A 6 -30.68 19.86 15.49
CA SER A 6 -30.77 18.68 14.63
C SER A 6 -31.35 17.48 15.37
N ASN A 7 -31.63 16.38 14.66
CA ASN A 7 -32.21 15.18 15.24
C ASN A 7 -31.33 14.61 16.38
N ASP A 8 -30.02 14.67 16.23
CA ASP A 8 -28.98 14.26 17.19
C ASP A 8 -28.69 15.32 18.27
N LYS A 9 -29.57 16.35 18.42
CA LYS A 9 -29.57 17.39 19.45
C LYS A 9 -28.37 18.36 19.38
N ILE A 10 -27.76 18.51 18.24
CA ILE A 10 -26.69 19.47 17.98
C ILE A 10 -27.32 20.80 17.59
N ARG A 11 -26.85 21.91 18.20
CA ARG A 11 -27.30 23.24 17.84
C ARG A 11 -26.62 23.74 16.59
N VAL A 12 -27.44 24.06 15.57
CA VAL A 12 -27.00 24.46 14.25
C VAL A 12 -27.51 25.85 13.90
N VAL A 13 -26.67 26.68 13.34
CA VAL A 13 -27.03 27.94 12.72
C VAL A 13 -26.94 27.77 11.20
N VAL A 14 -28.04 27.98 10.50
CA VAL A 14 -28.10 27.94 9.05
C VAL A 14 -28.35 29.33 8.50
N GLU A 15 -27.47 29.77 7.61
CA GLU A 15 -27.63 30.97 6.80
C GLU A 15 -28.02 30.55 5.37
N ALA A 16 -29.13 31.07 4.88
CA ALA A 16 -29.65 30.81 3.56
C ALA A 16 -30.20 32.08 2.90
N ASP A 17 -30.14 32.12 1.59
CA ASP A 17 -30.83 33.12 0.75
C ASP A 17 -31.96 32.44 0.00
N ALA A 18 -33.04 33.19 -0.17
CA ALA A 18 -34.14 32.77 -1.00
C ALA A 18 -34.61 33.94 -1.89
N THR A 19 -35.03 33.58 -3.07
CA THR A 19 -35.68 34.50 -4.03
C THR A 19 -37.07 33.96 -4.33
N PHE A 20 -38.04 34.80 -4.18
CA PHE A 20 -39.44 34.48 -4.43
C PHE A 20 -40.12 35.58 -5.27
N ALA A 21 -41.19 35.26 -5.94
CA ALA A 21 -41.98 36.22 -6.70
C ALA A 21 -43.49 35.91 -6.56
N ILE A 22 -44.32 36.86 -6.96
CA ILE A 22 -45.75 36.58 -7.12
C ILE A 22 -45.92 35.59 -8.27
N SER A 23 -46.74 34.56 -8.04
CA SER A 23 -46.90 33.46 -9.04
C SER A 23 -47.39 33.94 -10.40
N SER A 24 -46.86 33.28 -11.42
CA SER A 24 -47.28 33.49 -12.83
C SER A 24 -48.64 32.86 -13.12
N SER A 25 -49.11 31.92 -12.30
CA SER A 25 -50.39 31.23 -12.46
C SER A 25 -51.56 32.22 -12.24
N PRO A 26 -52.55 32.27 -13.13
CA PRO A 26 -53.72 33.15 -12.94
C PRO A 26 -54.48 32.89 -11.65
N GLU A 27 -54.56 31.61 -11.24
CA GLU A 27 -55.28 31.18 -10.03
C GLU A 27 -54.56 31.65 -8.77
N GLU A 28 -53.25 31.45 -8.73
CA GLU A 28 -52.41 31.84 -7.57
C GLU A 28 -52.26 33.35 -7.47
N ARG A 29 -52.28 34.11 -8.60
CA ARG A 29 -52.33 35.57 -8.58
C ARG A 29 -53.58 36.12 -7.93
N VAL A 30 -54.73 35.48 -8.17
CA VAL A 30 -55.97 35.83 -7.50
C VAL A 30 -55.83 35.61 -5.98
N ILE A 31 -55.22 34.50 -5.59
CA ILE A 31 -54.95 34.24 -4.17
C ILE A 31 -54.01 35.31 -3.58
N ALA A 32 -52.92 35.62 -4.29
CA ALA A 32 -52.00 36.67 -3.89
C ALA A 32 -52.70 38.03 -3.71
N SER A 33 -53.55 38.40 -4.70
CA SER A 33 -54.31 39.66 -4.63
C SER A 33 -55.26 39.72 -3.41
N HIS A 34 -55.90 38.63 -3.06
CA HIS A 34 -56.76 38.58 -1.87
C HIS A 34 -56.03 38.57 -0.55
N ARG A 35 -54.88 37.89 -0.48
CA ARG A 35 -54.14 37.68 0.76
C ARG A 35 -53.10 38.75 1.04
N LEU A 36 -52.49 39.32 -0.01
CA LEU A 36 -51.36 40.24 0.10
C LEU A 36 -51.72 41.71 -0.20
N LEU A 37 -52.97 42.03 -0.59
CA LEU A 37 -53.37 43.36 -1.01
C LEU A 37 -53.18 44.47 0.04
N SER A 38 -53.21 44.08 1.32
CA SER A 38 -53.02 45.01 2.44
C SER A 38 -51.59 45.08 2.97
N PHE A 39 -50.68 44.25 2.38
CA PHE A 39 -49.28 44.19 2.82
C PHE A 39 -48.39 45.04 1.91
N ASN A 40 -47.41 45.65 2.45
CA ASN A 40 -46.33 46.28 1.71
C ASN A 40 -45.24 45.26 1.38
N ASP A 41 -44.31 45.59 0.47
CA ASP A 41 -43.24 44.69 0.03
C ASP A 41 -42.38 44.16 1.20
N SER A 42 -42.13 44.98 2.21
CA SER A 42 -41.37 44.59 3.38
C SER A 42 -42.08 43.56 4.25
N GLU A 43 -43.41 43.69 4.35
CA GLU A 43 -44.25 42.76 5.11
C GLU A 43 -44.37 41.43 4.37
N ILE A 44 -44.47 41.47 3.05
CA ILE A 44 -44.48 40.24 2.17
C ILE A 44 -43.13 39.51 2.34
N CYS A 45 -42.03 40.25 2.28
CA CYS A 45 -40.71 39.69 2.54
C CYS A 45 -40.56 39.06 3.94
N ALA A 46 -41.09 39.73 4.96
CA ALA A 46 -41.05 39.19 6.31
C ALA A 46 -41.86 37.91 6.47
N LEU A 47 -43.07 37.86 5.85
CA LEU A 47 -43.93 36.68 5.85
C LEU A 47 -43.28 35.49 5.12
N ALA A 48 -42.75 35.73 3.92
CA ALA A 48 -42.01 34.68 3.17
C ALA A 48 -40.80 34.17 3.92
N LYS A 49 -40.04 35.06 4.55
CA LYS A 49 -38.89 34.72 5.39
C LYS A 49 -39.31 33.85 6.61
N GLU A 50 -40.43 34.16 7.25
CA GLU A 50 -40.94 33.38 8.38
C GLU A 50 -41.31 31.96 7.95
N ILE A 51 -41.99 31.82 6.83
CA ILE A 51 -42.33 30.50 6.24
C ILE A 51 -41.07 29.70 5.94
N LEU A 52 -40.12 30.28 5.19
CA LEU A 52 -38.86 29.65 4.85
C LEU A 52 -38.05 29.23 6.09
N THR A 53 -37.98 30.10 7.08
CA THR A 53 -37.30 29.80 8.34
C THR A 53 -37.99 28.67 9.09
N GLY A 54 -39.32 28.64 9.11
CA GLY A 54 -40.10 27.57 9.73
C GLY A 54 -39.87 26.22 9.06
N GLN A 55 -39.93 26.17 7.71
CA GLN A 55 -39.69 24.94 6.96
C GLN A 55 -38.24 24.46 7.10
N THR A 56 -37.28 25.36 7.02
CA THR A 56 -35.85 25.04 7.26
C THR A 56 -35.67 24.42 8.64
N ARG A 57 -36.30 25.01 9.68
CA ARG A 57 -36.21 24.47 11.05
C ARG A 57 -36.80 23.05 11.15
N THR A 58 -37.93 22.82 10.55
CA THR A 58 -38.59 21.49 10.54
C THR A 58 -37.68 20.43 9.92
N ILE A 59 -37.18 20.70 8.73
CA ILE A 59 -36.33 19.73 8.01
C ILE A 59 -35.02 19.48 8.77
N ILE A 60 -34.36 20.50 9.29
CA ILE A 60 -33.13 20.37 10.09
C ILE A 60 -33.37 19.49 11.32
N SER A 61 -34.53 19.64 11.98
CA SER A 61 -34.85 18.83 13.16
C SER A 61 -35.10 17.35 12.86
N GLU A 62 -35.34 17.00 11.61
CA GLU A 62 -35.53 15.63 11.11
C GLU A 62 -34.24 14.97 10.60
N MET A 63 -33.19 15.75 10.35
CA MET A 63 -31.91 15.29 9.80
C MET A 63 -30.83 15.21 10.87
N GLU A 64 -29.88 14.27 10.74
CA GLU A 64 -28.69 14.20 11.55
C GLU A 64 -27.68 15.29 11.12
N PHE A 65 -26.85 15.71 12.04
CA PHE A 65 -25.89 16.79 11.76
C PHE A 65 -24.87 16.41 10.71
N GLU A 66 -24.46 15.16 10.69
CA GLU A 66 -23.52 14.65 9.69
C GLU A 66 -24.13 14.69 8.28
N ASP A 67 -25.41 14.32 8.13
CA ASP A 67 -26.13 14.39 6.85
C ASP A 67 -26.30 15.85 6.38
N LEU A 68 -26.52 16.78 7.31
CA LEU A 68 -26.61 18.22 7.00
C LEU A 68 -25.32 18.77 6.38
N LEU A 69 -24.16 18.24 6.81
CA LEU A 69 -22.87 18.66 6.29
C LEU A 69 -22.51 17.96 4.94
N GLN A 70 -22.86 16.69 4.82
CA GLN A 70 -22.51 15.87 3.65
C GLN A 70 -23.44 16.12 2.48
N ASP A 71 -24.76 16.20 2.72
CA ASP A 71 -25.77 16.27 1.67
C ASP A 71 -26.60 17.56 1.73
N ARG A 72 -25.94 18.69 1.46
CA ARG A 72 -26.60 20.01 1.38
C ARG A 72 -27.67 20.07 0.28
N VAL A 73 -27.52 19.29 -0.79
CA VAL A 73 -28.47 19.27 -1.91
C VAL A 73 -29.80 18.67 -1.45
N LEU A 74 -29.74 17.58 -0.69
CA LEU A 74 -30.91 16.94 -0.11
C LEU A 74 -31.66 17.91 0.82
N LEU A 75 -30.93 18.62 1.69
CA LEU A 75 -31.50 19.63 2.57
C LEU A 75 -32.21 20.74 1.76
N MET A 76 -31.52 21.32 0.77
CA MET A 76 -32.08 22.36 -0.10
C MET A 76 -33.35 21.88 -0.82
N THR A 77 -33.35 20.69 -1.38
CA THR A 77 -34.49 20.11 -2.10
C THR A 77 -35.70 19.94 -1.17
N LYS A 78 -35.51 19.31 0.00
CA LYS A 78 -36.59 19.12 0.98
C LYS A 78 -37.18 20.45 1.47
N VAL A 79 -36.31 21.41 1.78
CA VAL A 79 -36.77 22.75 2.21
C VAL A 79 -37.52 23.46 1.10
N SER A 80 -37.01 23.42 -0.15
CA SER A 80 -37.65 24.05 -1.29
C SER A 80 -39.04 23.46 -1.55
N GLU A 81 -39.16 22.11 -1.59
CA GLU A 81 -40.45 21.43 -1.84
C GLU A 81 -41.50 21.75 -0.76
N ASN A 82 -41.10 21.81 0.49
CA ASN A 82 -42.04 22.12 1.58
C ASN A 82 -42.37 23.62 1.63
N ALA A 83 -41.36 24.47 1.43
CA ALA A 83 -41.58 25.92 1.40
C ALA A 83 -42.44 26.34 0.19
N GLU A 84 -42.26 25.75 -0.99
CA GLU A 84 -43.05 26.02 -2.16
C GLU A 84 -44.56 25.75 -1.92
N LYS A 85 -44.88 24.61 -1.27
CA LYS A 85 -46.27 24.30 -0.88
C LYS A 85 -46.91 25.32 0.02
N GLU A 86 -46.15 25.87 0.94
CA GLU A 86 -46.67 26.89 1.86
C GLU A 86 -46.73 28.29 1.23
N LEU A 87 -45.74 28.63 0.40
CA LEU A 87 -45.73 29.90 -0.36
C LEU A 87 -46.82 29.96 -1.40
N SER A 88 -47.12 28.86 -2.12
CA SER A 88 -48.19 28.76 -3.10
C SER A 88 -49.57 29.06 -2.46
N LYS A 89 -49.80 28.72 -1.19
CA LYS A 89 -51.00 29.08 -0.46
C LYS A 89 -51.18 30.59 -0.33
N LEU A 90 -50.10 31.37 -0.44
CA LEU A 90 -50.10 32.82 -0.43
C LEU A 90 -50.06 33.42 -1.85
N GLY A 91 -49.92 32.56 -2.89
CA GLY A 91 -49.74 32.98 -4.27
C GLY A 91 -48.32 33.45 -4.59
N LEU A 92 -47.33 32.95 -3.83
CA LEU A 92 -45.91 33.21 -4.03
C LEU A 92 -45.20 31.96 -4.56
N ASP A 93 -44.37 32.15 -5.55
CA ASP A 93 -43.49 31.10 -6.11
C ASP A 93 -42.08 31.25 -5.53
N LEU A 94 -41.50 30.14 -5.11
CA LEU A 94 -40.09 30.08 -4.73
C LEU A 94 -39.22 29.89 -5.97
N ILE A 95 -38.45 30.89 -6.36
CA ILE A 95 -37.58 30.83 -7.54
C ILE A 95 -36.28 30.12 -7.20
N ASN A 96 -35.69 30.43 -6.04
CA ASN A 96 -34.43 29.88 -5.63
C ASN A 96 -34.32 29.86 -4.07
N TYR A 97 -33.73 28.77 -3.55
CA TYR A 97 -33.32 28.64 -2.19
C TYR A 97 -31.90 28.09 -2.12
N ASN A 98 -31.00 28.82 -1.49
CA ASN A 98 -29.58 28.44 -1.42
C ASN A 98 -29.04 28.58 -0.02
N ILE A 99 -28.38 27.54 0.50
CA ILE A 99 -27.76 27.51 1.81
C ILE A 99 -26.32 28.01 1.67
N LYS A 100 -26.03 29.15 2.29
CA LYS A 100 -24.70 29.77 2.31
C LYS A 100 -23.77 29.07 3.28
N MET A 101 -24.25 28.86 4.51
CA MET A 101 -23.42 28.36 5.58
C MET A 101 -24.22 27.56 6.59
N ILE A 102 -23.60 26.49 7.09
CA ILE A 102 -24.07 25.69 8.21
C ILE A 102 -22.96 25.72 9.26
N LYS A 103 -23.27 26.23 10.45
CA LYS A 103 -22.32 26.27 11.57
C LYS A 103 -22.92 25.53 12.76
N ASP A 104 -22.12 24.76 13.44
CA ASP A 104 -22.44 24.24 14.74
C ASP A 104 -22.00 25.23 15.85
N MET A 105 -22.79 25.31 16.92
CA MET A 105 -22.48 26.14 18.08
C MET A 105 -21.64 25.43 19.14
N ASP A 106 -21.54 24.11 19.04
CA ASP A 106 -20.96 23.25 20.06
C ASP A 106 -19.55 22.74 19.68
N GLY A 107 -19.00 23.17 18.53
CA GLY A 107 -17.65 22.82 18.08
C GLY A 107 -17.50 21.36 17.59
N ILE A 108 -18.62 20.72 17.28
CA ILE A 108 -18.65 19.30 16.86
C ILE A 108 -17.99 19.10 15.51
N THR A 109 -18.14 20.06 14.59
CA THR A 109 -17.45 20.03 13.27
C THR A 109 -15.94 19.92 13.44
N GLU A 110 -15.35 20.66 14.38
CA GLU A 110 -13.91 20.59 14.65
C GLU A 110 -13.51 19.23 15.25
N MET A 111 -14.32 18.69 16.16
CA MET A 111 -14.08 17.38 16.74
C MET A 111 -14.18 16.25 15.70
N LEU A 112 -15.18 16.31 14.83
CA LEU A 112 -15.32 15.35 13.71
C LEU A 112 -14.13 15.44 12.75
N GLY A 113 -13.70 16.66 12.42
CA GLY A 113 -12.51 16.88 11.60
C GLY A 113 -11.23 16.30 12.22
N LYS A 114 -11.04 16.49 13.53
CA LYS A 114 -9.91 15.90 14.27
C LYS A 114 -9.98 14.37 14.28
N LYS A 115 -11.17 13.80 14.51
CA LYS A 115 -11.38 12.34 14.47
C LYS A 115 -11.10 11.78 13.08
N ALA A 116 -11.62 12.39 12.02
CA ALA A 116 -11.38 11.97 10.66
C ALA A 116 -9.88 12.04 10.28
N SER A 117 -9.21 13.13 10.68
CA SER A 117 -7.76 13.28 10.47
C SER A 117 -6.94 12.22 11.22
N ALA A 118 -7.31 11.93 12.48
CA ALA A 118 -6.63 10.91 13.27
C ALA A 118 -6.81 9.50 12.67
N LEU A 119 -8.01 9.16 12.20
CA LEU A 119 -8.28 7.90 11.51
C LEU A 119 -7.47 7.78 10.21
N ALA A 120 -7.51 8.81 9.36
CA ALA A 120 -6.74 8.84 8.12
C ALA A 120 -5.22 8.70 8.36
N THR A 121 -4.70 9.33 9.42
CA THR A 121 -3.30 9.20 9.82
C THR A 121 -2.97 7.78 10.28
N SER A 122 -3.85 7.18 11.09
CA SER A 122 -3.69 5.80 11.55
C SER A 122 -3.70 4.81 10.39
N ASP A 123 -4.65 4.93 9.46
CA ASP A 123 -4.75 4.07 8.28
C ASP A 123 -3.53 4.21 7.38
N ALA A 124 -3.03 5.44 7.19
CA ALA A 124 -1.80 5.68 6.44
C ALA A 124 -0.58 5.04 7.12
N GLN A 125 -0.46 5.12 8.45
CA GLN A 125 0.63 4.47 9.19
C GLN A 125 0.57 2.95 9.09
N ILE A 126 -0.62 2.35 9.18
CA ILE A 126 -0.81 0.91 9.00
C ILE A 126 -0.39 0.49 7.59
N ALA A 127 -0.83 1.21 6.55
CA ALA A 127 -0.46 0.93 5.16
C ALA A 127 1.05 1.01 4.93
N VAL A 128 1.73 2.02 5.50
CA VAL A 128 3.19 2.15 5.43
C VAL A 128 3.89 1.00 6.15
N ALA A 129 3.43 0.64 7.36
CA ALA A 129 4.01 -0.47 8.13
C ALA A 129 3.84 -1.82 7.42
N GLU A 130 2.69 -2.07 6.79
CA GLU A 130 2.47 -3.27 5.99
C GLU A 130 3.36 -3.32 4.75
N GLN A 131 3.53 -2.19 4.07
CA GLN A 131 4.42 -2.10 2.92
C GLN A 131 5.88 -2.33 3.32
N GLN A 132 6.31 -1.75 4.44
CA GLN A 132 7.65 -1.98 4.98
C GLN A 132 7.88 -3.45 5.31
N ARG A 133 6.93 -4.08 6.00
CA ARG A 133 7.00 -5.52 6.31
C ARG A 133 7.10 -6.38 5.05
N LYS A 134 6.33 -6.08 4.00
CA LYS A 134 6.42 -6.79 2.72
C LYS A 134 7.80 -6.62 2.07
N SER A 135 8.34 -5.42 2.13
CA SER A 135 9.69 -5.12 1.63
C SER A 135 10.76 -5.89 2.39
N ASP A 136 10.69 -5.90 3.72
CA ASP A 136 11.68 -6.59 4.57
C ASP A 136 11.65 -8.11 4.35
N VAL A 137 10.46 -8.70 4.22
CA VAL A 137 10.30 -10.13 3.86
C VAL A 137 10.91 -10.41 2.49
N GLY A 138 10.61 -9.58 1.49
CA GLY A 138 11.18 -9.75 0.14
C GLY A 138 12.70 -9.64 0.10
N VAL A 139 13.28 -8.73 0.88
CA VAL A 139 14.75 -8.61 1.03
C VAL A 139 15.33 -9.83 1.73
N ALA A 140 14.68 -10.32 2.79
CA ALA A 140 15.13 -11.51 3.51
C ALA A 140 15.08 -12.78 2.63
N GLU A 141 14.02 -12.95 1.85
CA GLU A 141 13.91 -14.06 0.89
C GLU A 141 14.97 -13.98 -0.22
N ALA A 142 15.20 -12.79 -0.78
CA ALA A 142 16.23 -12.59 -1.78
C ALA A 142 17.64 -12.88 -1.24
N ASN A 143 17.95 -12.48 -0.01
CA ASN A 143 19.20 -12.77 0.64
C ASN A 143 19.36 -14.28 0.91
N ALA A 144 18.32 -14.95 1.41
CA ALA A 144 18.35 -16.40 1.62
C ALA A 144 18.58 -17.18 0.32
N GLN A 145 17.94 -16.80 -0.78
CA GLN A 145 18.18 -17.42 -2.10
C GLN A 145 19.63 -17.19 -2.57
N ARG A 146 20.17 -16.02 -2.32
CA ARG A 146 21.55 -15.69 -2.65
C ARG A 146 22.54 -16.53 -1.88
N ASP A 147 22.31 -16.70 -0.57
CA ASP A 147 23.17 -17.51 0.30
C ASP A 147 23.15 -19.00 -0.09
N ILE A 148 21.98 -19.51 -0.47
CA ILE A 148 21.83 -20.88 -1.00
C ILE A 148 22.63 -21.02 -2.29
N ALA A 149 22.50 -20.10 -3.24
CA ALA A 149 23.22 -20.14 -4.51
C ALA A 149 24.75 -20.07 -4.33
N VAL A 150 25.25 -19.23 -3.40
CA VAL A 150 26.68 -19.15 -3.05
C VAL A 150 27.14 -20.45 -2.44
N THR A 151 26.37 -21.03 -1.51
CA THR A 151 26.73 -22.30 -0.86
C THR A 151 26.78 -23.46 -1.85
N GLU A 152 25.88 -23.51 -2.84
CA GLU A 152 25.90 -24.51 -3.91
C GLU A 152 27.12 -24.35 -4.82
N GLN A 153 27.46 -23.12 -5.21
CA GLN A 153 28.67 -22.85 -5.99
C GLN A 153 29.94 -23.26 -5.24
N ASP A 154 30.01 -22.98 -3.95
CA ASP A 154 31.17 -23.36 -3.13
C ASP A 154 31.29 -24.90 -3.01
N LYS A 155 30.19 -25.61 -2.85
CA LYS A 155 30.19 -27.09 -2.88
C LYS A 155 30.69 -27.64 -4.22
N VAL A 156 30.21 -27.10 -5.32
CA VAL A 156 30.66 -27.52 -6.67
C VAL A 156 32.17 -27.25 -6.81
N ARG A 157 32.63 -26.09 -6.37
CA ARG A 157 34.05 -25.72 -6.37
C ARG A 157 34.91 -26.67 -5.54
N GLN A 158 34.48 -27.02 -4.31
CA GLN A 158 35.17 -27.98 -3.47
C GLN A 158 35.24 -29.36 -4.08
N ILE A 159 34.15 -29.83 -4.69
CA ILE A 159 34.15 -31.14 -5.41
C ILE A 159 35.12 -31.09 -6.57
N GLN A 160 35.16 -30.02 -7.33
CA GLN A 160 36.09 -29.86 -8.45
C GLN A 160 37.55 -29.87 -7.97
N VAL A 161 37.86 -29.11 -6.94
CA VAL A 161 39.21 -29.09 -6.32
C VAL A 161 39.60 -30.44 -5.78
N SER A 162 38.69 -31.18 -5.12
CA SER A 162 38.96 -32.52 -4.62
C SER A 162 39.22 -33.51 -5.74
N LYS A 163 38.46 -33.47 -6.85
CA LYS A 163 38.69 -34.31 -8.03
C LYS A 163 40.03 -34.00 -8.67
N THR A 164 40.36 -32.72 -8.83
CA THR A 164 41.65 -32.33 -9.41
C THR A 164 42.82 -32.80 -8.53
N LYS A 165 42.73 -32.67 -7.21
CA LYS A 165 43.74 -33.18 -6.28
C LYS A 165 43.89 -34.70 -6.38
N ALA A 166 42.76 -35.43 -6.43
CA ALA A 166 42.83 -36.91 -6.58
C ALA A 166 43.51 -37.35 -7.88
N VAL A 167 43.24 -36.68 -9.01
CA VAL A 167 43.90 -36.96 -10.28
C VAL A 167 45.40 -36.67 -10.21
N ILE A 168 45.80 -35.52 -9.63
CA ILE A 168 47.20 -35.17 -9.46
C ILE A 168 47.93 -36.21 -8.55
N THR A 169 47.28 -36.64 -7.46
CA THR A 169 47.85 -37.66 -6.57
C THR A 169 47.97 -38.98 -7.29
N GLU A 170 47.02 -39.38 -8.10
CA GLU A 170 47.11 -40.62 -8.88
C GLU A 170 48.22 -40.56 -9.92
N GLU A 171 48.38 -39.43 -10.63
CA GLU A 171 49.48 -39.23 -11.57
C GLU A 171 50.87 -39.21 -10.92
N THR A 172 50.96 -38.57 -9.73
CA THR A 172 52.25 -38.58 -8.96
C THR A 172 52.63 -39.97 -8.49
N ILE A 173 51.66 -40.75 -7.98
CA ILE A 173 51.90 -42.14 -7.58
C ILE A 173 52.32 -43.01 -8.79
N LYS A 174 51.67 -42.83 -9.95
CA LYS A 174 52.08 -43.53 -11.17
C LYS A 174 53.50 -43.17 -11.63
N ALA A 175 53.87 -41.89 -11.54
CA ALA A 175 55.22 -41.43 -11.89
C ALA A 175 56.27 -41.99 -10.93
N GLU A 176 56.00 -41.98 -9.61
CA GLU A 176 56.87 -42.58 -8.60
C GLU A 176 57.03 -44.09 -8.80
N LEU A 177 55.94 -44.80 -9.18
CA LEU A 177 55.99 -46.25 -9.42
C LEU A 177 56.83 -46.57 -10.65
N ILE A 178 56.73 -45.76 -11.72
CA ILE A 178 57.55 -45.90 -12.93
C ILE A 178 59.02 -45.65 -12.61
N GLN A 179 59.31 -44.61 -11.80
CA GLN A 179 60.63 -44.24 -11.40
C GLN A 179 61.29 -45.32 -10.49
N THR A 180 60.50 -45.87 -9.55
CA THR A 180 60.94 -46.98 -8.69
C THR A 180 61.20 -48.25 -9.49
N ASN A 181 60.33 -48.60 -10.42
CA ASN A 181 60.54 -49.75 -11.33
C ASN A 181 61.78 -49.56 -12.23
N ALA A 182 62.01 -48.33 -12.70
CA ALA A 182 63.20 -48.04 -13.53
C ALA A 182 64.49 -48.13 -12.71
N THR A 183 64.48 -47.68 -11.46
CA THR A 183 65.65 -47.82 -10.55
C THR A 183 65.89 -49.28 -10.14
N GLN A 184 64.82 -50.02 -9.84
CA GLN A 184 64.96 -51.48 -9.59
C GLN A 184 65.51 -52.25 -10.75
N ASN A 185 65.02 -51.94 -11.95
CA ASN A 185 65.55 -52.62 -13.22
C ASN A 185 67.03 -52.26 -13.41
N LYS A 186 67.45 -51.03 -13.25
CA LYS A 186 68.87 -50.64 -13.32
C LYS A 186 69.74 -51.39 -12.31
N LEU A 187 69.27 -51.47 -11.04
CA LEU A 187 69.97 -52.17 -9.96
C LEU A 187 70.06 -53.68 -10.24
N ALA A 188 69.00 -54.26 -10.84
CA ALA A 188 69.01 -55.67 -11.27
C ALA A 188 69.98 -55.94 -12.42
N GLU A 189 70.07 -55.00 -13.38
CA GLU A 189 71.03 -55.06 -14.47
C GLU A 189 72.48 -54.91 -14.04
N GLU A 190 72.75 -53.96 -13.09
CA GLU A 190 74.06 -53.79 -12.45
C GLU A 190 74.49 -55.07 -11.72
N LYS A 191 73.64 -55.66 -10.92
CA LYS A 191 73.95 -56.96 -10.24
C LYS A 191 74.16 -58.08 -11.18
N ARG A 192 73.48 -58.11 -12.33
CA ARG A 192 73.67 -59.09 -13.35
C ARG A 192 75.03 -58.93 -14.03
N MET A 193 75.39 -57.71 -14.41
CA MET A 193 76.70 -57.40 -14.99
C MET A 193 77.83 -57.70 -14.01
N GLU A 194 77.68 -57.37 -12.72
CA GLU A 194 78.65 -57.74 -11.67
C GLU A 194 78.81 -59.25 -11.55
N SER A 195 77.71 -60.02 -11.55
CA SER A 195 77.74 -61.47 -11.49
C SER A 195 78.39 -62.10 -12.74
N GLU A 196 78.14 -61.55 -13.96
CA GLU A 196 78.80 -62.00 -15.20
C GLU A 196 80.31 -61.65 -15.19
N SER A 197 80.68 -60.45 -14.70
CA SER A 197 82.09 -60.08 -14.54
C SER A 197 82.82 -60.97 -13.55
N GLN A 198 82.20 -61.29 -12.41
CA GLN A 198 82.77 -62.24 -11.45
C GLN A 198 82.89 -63.64 -12.02
N LYS A 199 81.94 -64.11 -12.80
CA LYS A 199 82.05 -65.42 -13.49
C LYS A 199 83.16 -65.43 -14.54
N ALA A 200 83.31 -64.35 -15.31
CA ALA A 200 84.41 -64.20 -16.26
C ALA A 200 85.80 -64.21 -15.56
N GLN A 201 85.90 -63.42 -14.44
CA GLN A 201 87.14 -63.43 -13.63
C GLN A 201 87.48 -64.80 -13.05
N ASN A 202 86.50 -65.56 -12.57
CA ASN A 202 86.65 -66.88 -12.06
C ASN A 202 87.06 -67.87 -13.14
N LEU A 203 86.49 -67.77 -14.36
CA LEU A 203 86.85 -68.55 -15.51
C LEU A 203 88.34 -68.29 -15.92
N TYR A 204 88.73 -67.03 -16.01
CA TYR A 204 90.15 -66.62 -16.21
C TYR A 204 91.10 -67.19 -15.14
N ARG A 205 90.71 -67.21 -13.89
CA ARG A 205 91.51 -67.81 -12.77
C ARG A 205 91.66 -69.34 -12.96
N ILE A 206 90.61 -70.04 -13.32
CA ILE A 206 90.57 -71.46 -13.57
C ILE A 206 91.43 -71.83 -14.77
N GLU A 207 91.41 -71.03 -15.84
CA GLU A 207 92.23 -71.24 -17.06
C GLU A 207 93.68 -70.97 -16.77
N THR A 208 94.03 -69.96 -15.95
CA THR A 208 95.45 -69.73 -15.53
C THR A 208 95.96 -70.77 -14.60
N GLU A 209 95.17 -71.40 -13.73
CA GLU A 209 95.54 -72.49 -12.83
C GLU A 209 95.64 -73.84 -13.59
N LYS A 210 95.18 -74.02 -14.81
CA LYS A 210 95.31 -75.21 -15.63
C LYS A 210 96.47 -75.19 -16.59
N SER A 211 97.20 -74.06 -16.72
CA SER A 211 98.29 -73.85 -17.63
C SER A 211 99.66 -73.79 -16.94
N ILE A 212 99.73 -74.23 -15.64
CA ILE A 212 100.94 -74.55 -14.90
C ILE A 212 100.98 -76.04 -14.67
#